data_900039345dc0a4d9d4d3479c3386adab
#
_entry.id   900039345dc0a4d9d4d3479c3386adab
#
_cell.length_a   1.000
_cell.length_b   1.000
_cell.length_c   1.000
_cell.angle_alpha   90.00
_cell.angle_beta   90.00
_cell.angle_gamma   90.00
#
_symmetry.space_group_name_H-M   'P 1'
#
loop_
_entity.id
_entity.type
_entity.pdbx_description
1 polymer ?
#
loop_
_entity_poly.entity_id
_entity_poly.type
_entity_poly.pdbx_seq_one_letter_code
_entity_poly.pdbx_strand_id
1 'polypeptide(L)'
;MPLDTPKPYDTVALQQVFAHNLNRLYFSKCYLNGHLSHLISRASFPALQMAMEEFWEDVQRQIKRLHEVYKLINEIPSDKNCNPIKSIIKDSFCLDDDQDMTLFIDADIIAYLQLLEHINITTCRTLKMIAAILKLDEVEQLLTECFDESTDNDHLFLLISKEYFTTES
;
A
#
# COMPACT_ATOMS: atom_id res chain seq x y z
N MET A 1 -5.51 -9.50 -39.87
CA MET A 1 -4.18 -9.13 -39.35
C MET A 1 -3.84 -10.15 -38.27
N PRO A 2 -2.78 -10.96 -38.37
CA PRO A 2 -2.36 -11.81 -37.27
C PRO A 2 -1.89 -10.86 -36.15
N LEU A 3 -2.46 -11.05 -34.97
CA LEU A 3 -1.93 -10.42 -33.76
C LEU A 3 -0.49 -10.94 -33.58
N ASP A 4 0.49 -10.05 -33.73
CA ASP A 4 1.87 -10.37 -33.37
C ASP A 4 1.85 -10.93 -31.95
N THR A 5 2.29 -12.18 -31.80
CA THR A 5 2.50 -12.76 -30.49
C THR A 5 3.50 -11.85 -29.75
N PRO A 6 3.14 -11.30 -28.59
CA PRO A 6 4.06 -10.41 -27.85
C PRO A 6 5.36 -11.18 -27.63
N LYS A 7 6.49 -10.60 -28.07
CA LYS A 7 7.82 -11.13 -27.72
C LYS A 7 7.92 -11.19 -26.20
N PRO A 8 8.35 -12.33 -25.62
CA PRO A 8 8.59 -12.38 -24.20
C PRO A 8 9.58 -11.27 -23.83
N TYR A 9 9.24 -10.49 -22.79
CA TYR A 9 10.14 -9.46 -22.28
C TYR A 9 11.47 -10.11 -21.91
N ASP A 10 12.57 -9.40 -22.24
CA ASP A 10 13.90 -9.76 -21.77
C ASP A 10 13.92 -9.80 -20.23
N THR A 11 14.63 -10.78 -19.67
CA THR A 11 14.79 -10.94 -18.22
C THR A 11 15.27 -9.67 -17.54
N VAL A 12 16.19 -8.94 -18.17
CA VAL A 12 16.72 -7.66 -17.67
C VAL A 12 15.61 -6.61 -17.61
N ALA A 13 14.79 -6.52 -18.64
CA ALA A 13 13.65 -5.58 -18.63
C ALA A 13 12.64 -5.92 -17.53
N LEU A 14 12.34 -7.20 -17.29
CA LEU A 14 11.47 -7.63 -16.21
C LEU A 14 12.05 -7.30 -14.82
N GLN A 15 13.36 -7.50 -14.61
CA GLN A 15 14.03 -7.11 -13.37
C GLN A 15 13.96 -5.60 -13.13
N GLN A 16 14.13 -4.79 -14.17
CA GLN A 16 13.99 -3.33 -14.06
C GLN A 16 12.57 -2.90 -13.70
N VAL A 17 11.54 -3.51 -14.32
CA VAL A 17 10.14 -3.24 -13.99
C VAL A 17 9.82 -3.68 -12.56
N PHE A 18 10.37 -4.83 -12.14
CA PHE A 18 10.23 -5.33 -10.77
C PHE A 18 10.81 -4.33 -9.76
N ALA A 19 12.09 -3.95 -9.91
CA ALA A 19 12.77 -3.02 -9.02
C ALA A 19 12.06 -1.65 -8.96
N HIS A 20 11.58 -1.15 -10.11
CA HIS A 20 10.82 0.09 -10.18
C HIS A 20 9.53 0.04 -9.34
N ASN A 21 8.72 -1.02 -9.49
CA ASN A 21 7.48 -1.16 -8.73
C ASN A 21 7.72 -1.47 -7.26
N LEU A 22 8.76 -2.25 -6.95
CA LEU A 22 9.18 -2.53 -5.58
C LEU A 22 9.57 -1.23 -4.84
N ASN A 23 10.35 -0.36 -5.47
CA ASN A 23 10.71 0.95 -4.93
C ASN A 23 9.46 1.78 -4.61
N ARG A 24 8.50 1.84 -5.52
CA ARG A 24 7.26 2.60 -5.32
C ARG A 24 6.44 2.05 -4.15
N LEU A 25 6.31 0.74 -4.04
CA LEU A 25 5.61 0.08 -2.94
C LEU A 25 6.32 0.35 -1.60
N TYR A 26 7.63 0.13 -1.54
CA TYR A 26 8.43 0.28 -0.33
C TYR A 26 8.39 1.71 0.21
N PHE A 27 8.70 2.69 -0.64
CA PHE A 27 8.75 4.09 -0.20
C PHE A 27 7.37 4.67 0.11
N SER A 28 6.29 4.19 -0.53
CA SER A 28 4.93 4.57 -0.14
C SER A 28 4.62 4.12 1.28
N LYS A 29 4.97 2.88 1.63
CA LYS A 29 4.75 2.34 2.98
C LYS A 29 5.64 3.02 4.03
N CYS A 30 6.90 3.30 3.71
CA CYS A 30 7.79 4.06 4.60
C CYS A 30 7.24 5.48 4.87
N TYR A 31 6.73 6.13 3.84
CA TYR A 31 6.16 7.46 3.97
C TYR A 31 4.86 7.43 4.79
N LEU A 32 3.97 6.48 4.50
CA LEU A 32 2.74 6.26 5.26
C LEU A 32 3.03 5.97 6.74
N ASN A 33 4.00 5.09 7.02
CA ASN A 33 4.42 4.77 8.39
C ASN A 33 4.82 6.02 9.20
N GLY A 34 5.44 6.99 8.55
CA GLY A 34 5.82 8.26 9.18
C GLY A 34 4.65 9.21 9.49
N HIS A 35 3.47 8.98 8.90
CA HIS A 35 2.31 9.87 9.01
C HIS A 35 1.12 9.25 9.76
N LEU A 36 1.09 7.94 9.96
CA LEU A 36 -0.05 7.23 10.56
C LEU A 36 -0.37 7.72 11.97
N SER A 37 0.63 8.02 12.81
CA SER A 37 0.38 8.54 14.16
C SER A 37 -0.42 9.85 14.14
N HIS A 38 -0.10 10.73 13.20
CA HIS A 38 -0.84 11.98 13.01
C HIS A 38 -2.27 11.73 12.52
N LEU A 39 -2.45 10.84 11.55
CA LEU A 39 -3.78 10.50 11.04
C LEU A 39 -4.67 9.86 12.11
N ILE A 40 -4.12 8.95 12.92
CA ILE A 40 -4.83 8.35 14.06
C ILE A 40 -5.31 9.43 15.03
N SER A 41 -4.47 10.43 15.32
CA SER A 41 -4.85 11.54 16.21
C SER A 41 -5.95 12.45 15.65
N ARG A 42 -6.16 12.45 14.33
CA ARG A 42 -7.21 13.21 13.64
C ARG A 42 -8.54 12.45 13.59
N ALA A 43 -8.53 11.12 13.62
CA ALA A 43 -9.72 10.31 13.60
C ALA A 43 -10.52 10.49 14.91
N SER A 44 -11.85 10.60 14.82
CA SER A 44 -12.73 10.75 15.97
C SER A 44 -13.47 9.47 16.32
N PHE A 45 -13.70 8.58 15.35
CA PHE A 45 -14.41 7.33 15.52
C PHE A 45 -13.50 6.27 16.17
N PRO A 46 -13.83 5.79 17.39
CA PRO A 46 -12.93 4.89 18.12
C PRO A 46 -12.59 3.59 17.38
N ALA A 47 -13.56 2.99 16.67
CA ALA A 47 -13.31 1.79 15.89
C ALA A 47 -12.34 2.05 14.73
N LEU A 48 -12.40 3.25 14.11
CA LEU A 48 -11.46 3.67 13.08
C LEU A 48 -10.04 3.83 13.66
N GLN A 49 -9.91 4.47 14.83
CA GLN A 49 -8.61 4.62 15.49
C GLN A 49 -7.97 3.27 15.77
N MET A 50 -8.73 2.31 16.34
CA MET A 50 -8.23 0.95 16.61
C MET A 50 -7.82 0.22 15.33
N ALA A 51 -8.64 0.29 14.29
CA ALA A 51 -8.31 -0.31 12.99
C ALA A 51 -7.04 0.30 12.36
N MET A 52 -6.83 1.60 12.52
CA MET A 52 -5.62 2.27 12.03
C MET A 52 -4.38 1.91 12.85
N GLU A 53 -4.50 1.63 14.14
CA GLU A 53 -3.39 1.13 14.96
C GLU A 53 -2.97 -0.27 14.52
N GLU A 54 -3.93 -1.17 14.30
CA GLU A 54 -3.67 -2.51 13.75
C GLU A 54 -3.04 -2.44 12.36
N PHE A 55 -3.60 -1.62 11.50
CA PHE A 55 -3.06 -1.34 10.17
C PHE A 55 -1.62 -0.82 10.21
N TRP A 56 -1.29 0.02 11.19
CA TRP A 56 0.07 0.54 11.35
C TRP A 56 1.09 -0.56 11.66
N GLU A 57 0.71 -1.52 12.50
CA GLU A 57 1.57 -2.68 12.76
C GLU A 57 1.80 -3.51 11.50
N ASP A 58 0.77 -3.69 10.66
CA ASP A 58 0.88 -4.40 9.39
C ASP A 58 1.82 -3.67 8.43
N VAL A 59 1.69 -2.36 8.30
CA VAL A 59 2.59 -1.53 7.48
C VAL A 59 4.05 -1.72 7.91
N GLN A 60 4.34 -1.76 9.21
CA GLN A 60 5.69 -1.99 9.72
C GLN A 60 6.20 -3.40 9.41
N ARG A 61 5.35 -4.42 9.51
CA ARG A 61 5.71 -5.80 9.12
C ARG A 61 5.99 -5.90 7.62
N GLN A 62 5.17 -5.28 6.81
CA GLN A 62 5.34 -5.26 5.35
C GLN A 62 6.62 -4.53 4.94
N ILE A 63 6.97 -3.40 5.57
CA ILE A 63 8.25 -2.71 5.32
C ILE A 63 9.44 -3.66 5.58
N LYS A 64 9.42 -4.43 6.68
CA LYS A 64 10.47 -5.40 6.98
C LYS A 64 10.56 -6.51 5.92
N ARG A 65 9.41 -7.06 5.48
CA ARG A 65 9.39 -8.08 4.41
C ARG A 65 9.91 -7.52 3.08
N LEU A 66 9.50 -6.33 2.69
CA LEU A 66 10.01 -5.69 1.47
C LEU A 66 11.51 -5.43 1.55
N HIS A 67 12.04 -5.14 2.74
CA HIS A 67 13.48 -5.02 2.94
C HIS A 67 14.21 -6.36 2.73
N GLU A 68 13.62 -7.48 3.16
CA GLU A 68 14.17 -8.82 2.84
C GLU A 68 14.11 -9.11 1.34
N VAL A 69 13.04 -8.70 0.65
CA VAL A 69 12.98 -8.82 -0.83
C VAL A 69 14.17 -8.12 -1.49
N TYR A 70 14.54 -6.90 -1.06
CA TYR A 70 15.73 -6.21 -1.60
C TYR A 70 17.01 -6.99 -1.38
N LYS A 71 17.19 -7.62 -0.23
CA LYS A 71 18.36 -8.46 0.04
C LYS A 71 18.41 -9.66 -0.87
N LEU A 72 17.28 -10.35 -1.07
CA LEU A 72 17.18 -11.53 -1.91
C LEU A 72 17.47 -11.25 -3.38
N ILE A 73 17.10 -10.08 -3.89
CA ILE A 73 17.38 -9.67 -5.28
C ILE A 73 18.70 -8.91 -5.43
N ASN A 74 19.43 -8.71 -4.34
CA ASN A 74 20.70 -7.96 -4.29
C ASN A 74 20.59 -6.54 -4.86
N GLU A 75 19.48 -5.84 -4.50
CA GLU A 75 19.21 -4.46 -4.91
C GLU A 75 19.18 -3.53 -3.69
N ILE A 76 19.34 -2.23 -3.94
CA ILE A 76 19.29 -1.19 -2.92
C ILE A 76 18.02 -0.34 -3.16
N PRO A 77 17.22 -0.06 -2.10
CA PRO A 77 16.07 0.82 -2.22
C PRO A 77 16.44 2.18 -2.81
N SER A 78 15.65 2.65 -3.78
CA SER A 78 15.81 3.95 -4.41
C SER A 78 14.47 4.68 -4.48
N ASP A 79 14.42 5.91 -3.95
CA ASP A 79 13.21 6.74 -3.96
C ASP A 79 13.02 7.56 -5.23
N LYS A 80 13.88 7.37 -6.22
CA LYS A 80 13.74 8.00 -7.53
C LYS A 80 12.41 7.57 -8.17
N ASN A 81 11.62 8.54 -8.65
CA ASN A 81 10.34 8.30 -9.34
C ASN A 81 9.21 7.70 -8.47
N CYS A 82 9.25 7.88 -7.14
CA CYS A 82 8.18 7.44 -6.22
C CYS A 82 7.08 8.49 -5.98
N ASN A 83 7.05 9.57 -6.77
CA ASN A 83 6.24 10.75 -6.53
C ASN A 83 4.70 10.54 -6.52
N PRO A 84 4.07 9.71 -7.37
CA PRO A 84 2.61 9.65 -7.41
C PRO A 84 1.96 9.26 -6.07
N ILE A 85 2.55 8.28 -5.38
CA ILE A 85 2.02 7.80 -4.10
C ILE A 85 2.38 8.75 -2.97
N LYS A 86 3.61 9.30 -2.98
CA LYS A 86 4.03 10.32 -2.02
C LYS A 86 3.11 11.55 -2.05
N SER A 87 2.61 11.94 -3.22
CA SER A 87 1.72 13.10 -3.35
C SER A 87 0.39 12.87 -2.66
N ILE A 88 -0.19 11.66 -2.77
CA ILE A 88 -1.45 11.32 -2.09
C ILE A 88 -1.28 11.40 -0.57
N ILE A 89 -0.16 10.91 -0.04
CA ILE A 89 0.09 10.88 1.41
C ILE A 89 0.56 12.25 1.91
N LYS A 90 1.34 12.99 1.10
CA LYS A 90 1.95 14.28 1.48
C LYS A 90 0.91 15.33 1.87
N ASP A 91 -0.21 15.35 1.18
CA ASP A 91 -1.29 16.30 1.46
C ASP A 91 -2.17 15.84 2.65
N SER A 92 -1.59 15.03 3.53
CA SER A 92 -2.30 14.51 4.72
C SER A 92 -3.64 13.88 4.34
N PHE A 93 -3.67 13.12 3.25
CA PHE A 93 -4.86 12.56 2.62
C PHE A 93 -5.84 13.64 2.14
N CYS A 94 -5.33 14.81 1.70
CA CYS A 94 -6.14 15.95 1.30
C CYS A 94 -7.13 16.41 2.40
N LEU A 95 -6.79 16.17 3.67
CA LEU A 95 -7.57 16.68 4.78
C LEU A 95 -7.33 18.20 4.88
N ASP A 96 -8.40 18.96 4.81
CA ASP A 96 -8.34 20.38 5.04
C ASP A 96 -8.00 20.65 6.53
N ASP A 97 -6.98 21.46 6.79
CA ASP A 97 -6.59 21.84 8.15
C ASP A 97 -7.71 22.63 8.87
N ASP A 98 -8.53 23.35 8.10
CA ASP A 98 -9.67 24.13 8.56
C ASP A 98 -10.98 23.34 8.64
N GLN A 99 -10.96 22.01 8.39
CA GLN A 99 -12.15 21.17 8.46
C GLN A 99 -12.52 20.90 9.91
N ASP A 100 -13.57 21.55 10.40
CA ASP A 100 -14.09 21.38 11.76
C ASP A 100 -15.05 20.19 11.90
N MET A 101 -15.57 19.66 10.79
CA MET A 101 -16.54 18.55 10.84
C MET A 101 -15.81 17.21 10.88
N THR A 102 -15.76 16.60 12.05
CA THR A 102 -15.14 15.27 12.30
C THR A 102 -15.70 14.19 11.38
N LEU A 103 -16.98 14.28 11.02
CA LEU A 103 -17.64 13.36 10.09
C LEU A 103 -16.90 13.30 8.73
N PHE A 104 -16.52 14.44 8.17
CA PHE A 104 -15.80 14.48 6.91
C PHE A 104 -14.36 13.96 7.05
N ILE A 105 -13.71 14.29 8.16
CA ILE A 105 -12.34 13.83 8.44
C ILE A 105 -12.29 12.30 8.48
N ASP A 106 -13.16 11.66 9.27
CA ASP A 106 -13.21 10.21 9.38
C ASP A 106 -13.56 9.54 8.05
N ALA A 107 -14.53 10.09 7.31
CA ALA A 107 -14.92 9.57 6.00
C ALA A 107 -13.77 9.65 4.99
N ASP A 108 -13.03 10.76 4.96
CA ASP A 108 -11.87 10.96 4.09
C ASP A 108 -10.73 10.02 4.47
N ILE A 109 -10.41 9.87 5.75
CA ILE A 109 -9.39 8.92 6.21
C ILE A 109 -9.72 7.51 5.74
N ILE A 110 -10.95 7.02 5.95
CA ILE A 110 -11.38 5.71 5.49
C ILE A 110 -11.21 5.55 3.98
N ALA A 111 -11.70 6.53 3.21
CA ALA A 111 -11.63 6.48 1.75
C ALA A 111 -10.18 6.44 1.23
N TYR A 112 -9.30 7.27 1.78
CA TYR A 112 -7.89 7.31 1.35
C TYR A 112 -7.10 6.08 1.78
N LEU A 113 -7.35 5.51 2.97
CA LEU A 113 -6.72 4.26 3.39
C LEU A 113 -7.12 3.11 2.48
N GLN A 114 -8.39 2.99 2.11
CA GLN A 114 -8.84 1.99 1.13
C GLN A 114 -8.20 2.22 -0.25
N LEU A 115 -8.13 3.46 -0.72
CA LEU A 115 -7.45 3.77 -1.99
C LEU A 115 -5.99 3.32 -1.98
N LEU A 116 -5.26 3.57 -0.89
CA LEU A 116 -3.87 3.14 -0.73
C LEU A 116 -3.75 1.62 -0.72
N GLU A 117 -4.64 0.90 -0.03
CA GLU A 117 -4.62 -0.56 -0.04
C GLU A 117 -4.96 -1.14 -1.41
N HIS A 118 -5.87 -0.55 -2.19
CA HIS A 118 -6.10 -0.95 -3.58
C HIS A 118 -4.85 -0.78 -4.46
N ILE A 119 -4.08 0.29 -4.28
CA ILE A 119 -2.80 0.49 -4.96
C ILE A 119 -1.79 -0.60 -4.53
N ASN A 120 -1.70 -0.89 -3.23
CA ASN A 120 -0.80 -1.90 -2.69
C ASN A 120 -1.14 -3.29 -3.20
N ILE A 121 -2.42 -3.70 -3.16
CA ILE A 121 -2.93 -4.96 -3.70
C ILE A 121 -2.55 -5.13 -5.17
N THR A 122 -2.79 -4.09 -5.98
CA THR A 122 -2.47 -4.12 -7.42
C THR A 122 -0.96 -4.23 -7.65
N THR A 123 -0.16 -3.48 -6.90
CA THR A 123 1.30 -3.50 -7.02
C THR A 123 1.88 -4.84 -6.58
N CYS A 124 1.44 -5.39 -5.45
CA CYS A 124 1.86 -6.71 -4.97
C CYS A 124 1.50 -7.81 -5.99
N ARG A 125 0.31 -7.75 -6.58
CA ARG A 125 -0.11 -8.71 -7.63
C ARG A 125 0.83 -8.67 -8.83
N THR A 126 1.20 -7.48 -9.29
CA THR A 126 2.15 -7.31 -10.40
C THR A 126 3.53 -7.84 -10.04
N LEU A 127 4.04 -7.51 -8.85
CA LEU A 127 5.34 -7.98 -8.39
C LEU A 127 5.38 -9.50 -8.23
N LYS A 128 4.35 -10.13 -7.66
CA LYS A 128 4.22 -11.59 -7.56
C LYS A 128 4.29 -12.25 -8.94
N MET A 129 3.54 -11.72 -9.90
CA MET A 129 3.55 -12.27 -11.27
C MET A 129 4.93 -12.20 -11.92
N ILE A 130 5.66 -11.10 -11.72
CA ILE A 130 7.03 -10.96 -12.25
C ILE A 130 8.00 -11.89 -11.49
N ALA A 131 7.88 -11.99 -10.15
CA ALA A 131 8.69 -12.89 -9.34
C ALA A 131 8.55 -14.35 -9.78
N ALA A 132 7.31 -14.81 -10.06
CA ALA A 132 7.04 -16.15 -10.59
C ALA A 132 7.72 -16.38 -11.96
N ILE A 133 7.65 -15.40 -12.88
CA ILE A 133 8.32 -15.49 -14.18
C ILE A 133 9.85 -15.56 -14.01
N LEU A 134 10.40 -14.82 -13.07
CA LEU A 134 11.83 -14.81 -12.75
C LEU A 134 12.27 -15.97 -11.86
N LYS A 135 11.35 -16.85 -11.43
CA LYS A 135 11.60 -17.99 -10.54
C LYS A 135 12.23 -17.59 -9.20
N LEU A 136 11.71 -16.53 -8.63
CA LEU A 136 12.12 -15.99 -7.32
C LEU A 136 11.10 -16.43 -6.25
N ASP A 137 11.06 -17.74 -5.94
CA ASP A 137 10.01 -18.36 -5.12
C ASP A 137 9.91 -17.76 -3.71
N GLU A 138 11.03 -17.46 -3.06
CA GLU A 138 11.05 -16.86 -1.73
C GLU A 138 10.54 -15.40 -1.75
N VAL A 139 10.88 -14.65 -2.80
CA VAL A 139 10.37 -13.29 -3.04
C VAL A 139 8.86 -13.33 -3.30
N GLU A 140 8.39 -14.27 -4.11
CA GLU A 140 6.96 -14.45 -4.38
C GLU A 140 6.18 -14.73 -3.08
N GLN A 141 6.73 -15.56 -2.19
CA GLN A 141 6.12 -15.85 -0.89
C GLN A 141 6.00 -14.59 -0.02
N LEU A 142 7.06 -13.81 0.14
CA LEU A 142 7.06 -12.57 0.93
C LEU A 142 6.06 -11.54 0.37
N LEU A 143 5.97 -11.44 -0.95
CA LEU A 143 5.00 -10.56 -1.62
C LEU A 143 3.56 -11.08 -1.49
N THR A 144 3.37 -12.41 -1.38
CA THR A 144 2.05 -13.00 -1.11
C THR A 144 1.55 -12.61 0.27
N GLU A 145 2.41 -12.68 1.29
CA GLU A 145 2.05 -12.23 2.64
C GLU A 145 1.70 -10.74 2.69
N CYS A 146 2.44 -9.89 1.97
CA CYS A 146 2.09 -8.47 1.84
C CYS A 146 0.75 -8.24 1.12
N PHE A 147 0.47 -9.05 0.10
CA PHE A 147 -0.78 -8.99 -0.65
C PHE A 147 -1.98 -9.39 0.21
N ASP A 148 -1.85 -10.47 0.96
CA ASP A 148 -2.91 -11.01 1.82
C ASP A 148 -3.24 -10.00 2.94
N GLU A 149 -2.23 -9.46 3.64
CA GLU A 149 -2.43 -8.42 4.65
C GLU A 149 -3.08 -7.15 4.08
N SER A 150 -2.67 -6.69 2.90
CA SER A 150 -3.31 -5.53 2.25
C SER A 150 -4.77 -5.80 1.87
N THR A 151 -5.10 -7.04 1.49
CA THR A 151 -6.48 -7.44 1.19
C THR A 151 -7.32 -7.48 2.46
N ASP A 152 -6.78 -7.99 3.55
CA ASP A 152 -7.45 -8.04 4.85
C ASP A 152 -7.68 -6.61 5.40
N ASN A 153 -6.72 -5.72 5.25
CA ASN A 153 -6.83 -4.32 5.66
C ASN A 153 -7.89 -3.57 4.84
N ASP A 154 -7.94 -3.76 3.52
CA ASP A 154 -9.00 -3.17 2.68
C ASP A 154 -10.38 -3.63 3.15
N HIS A 155 -10.52 -4.93 3.45
CA HIS A 155 -11.76 -5.48 3.97
C HIS A 155 -12.11 -4.92 5.36
N LEU A 156 -11.14 -4.77 6.24
CA LEU A 156 -11.31 -4.16 7.56
C LEU A 156 -11.85 -2.72 7.44
N PHE A 157 -11.24 -1.89 6.61
CA PHE A 157 -11.71 -0.52 6.39
C PHE A 157 -13.09 -0.46 5.75
N LEU A 158 -13.45 -1.42 4.89
CA LEU A 158 -14.83 -1.54 4.39
C LEU A 158 -15.84 -1.84 5.50
N LEU A 159 -15.49 -2.71 6.46
CA LEU A 159 -16.35 -3.00 7.62
C LEU A 159 -16.49 -1.78 8.53
N ILE A 160 -15.39 -1.08 8.82
CA ILE A 160 -15.39 0.16 9.60
C ILE A 160 -16.24 1.24 8.91
N SER A 161 -16.14 1.37 7.59
CA SER A 161 -16.98 2.29 6.81
C SER A 161 -18.48 1.99 6.98
N LYS A 162 -18.87 0.71 6.89
CA LYS A 162 -20.25 0.30 7.09
C LYS A 162 -20.74 0.62 8.50
N GLU A 163 -19.96 0.31 9.52
CA GLU A 163 -20.28 0.63 10.90
C GLU A 163 -20.44 2.14 11.09
N TYR A 164 -19.47 2.92 10.62
CA TYR A 164 -19.45 4.37 10.74
C TYR A 164 -20.69 5.04 10.16
N PHE A 165 -21.11 4.64 8.95
CA PHE A 165 -22.26 5.25 8.29
C PHE A 165 -23.61 4.67 8.71
N THR A 166 -23.65 3.59 9.49
CA THR A 166 -24.90 2.97 9.98
C THR A 166 -25.13 3.15 11.47
N THR A 167 -24.12 3.58 12.22
CA THR A 167 -24.27 3.88 13.65
C THR A 167 -25.13 5.14 13.78
N GLU A 168 -26.35 5.00 14.35
CA GLU A 168 -27.18 6.13 14.68
C GLU A 168 -26.50 6.99 15.76
N SER A 169 -26.47 8.28 15.53
CA SER A 169 -25.86 9.31 16.39
C SER A 169 -26.65 9.49 17.69
#